data_6a7684e649b4775c08df4d3948114231
#
_entry.id   6a7684e649b4775c08df4d3948114231
#
_cell.length_a   1.000
_cell.length_b   1.000
_cell.length_c   1.000
_cell.angle_alpha   90.00
_cell.angle_beta   90.00
_cell.angle_gamma   90.00
#
_symmetry.space_group_name_H-M   'P 1'
#
loop_
_entity.id
_entity.type
_entity.pdbx_description
1 polymer ?
#
loop_
_entity_poly.entity_id
_entity_poly.type
_entity_poly.pdbx_seq_one_letter_code
_entity_poly.pdbx_strand_id
1 'polypeptide(L)'
;MTQYAVCHMQRGNSNGSGLSTHIERQTKSGKPFIPQNADPSRTHLNRELLSFPDGVKDRNGAIKNRLANAGLKRKIGKNQTTHLCAILSGSHDQMMKIQQEGRLSEWINANVRWLKDTFGEDNLVSCVLHMDEKTPHLHATIIPIVTTERKRREREGQKKYRTAKGGPRLSADDVMHRSMLTKYQDSYGEAMKGFGLERGVVGSIAKHVSNSDYYKQKMESIQENIEMLIQETEARQVKLAKLKKEEEAAKEGKNFILSLFNKGDLAKARTAIVEQTAQIESLQKRVRALEQEKKQLAENGEKARLNLEQTLKKTIRESDAYKKENENFSQTRIIAKRSHLDTSKRRVVR
;
A
#
# COMPACT_ATOMS: atom_id res chain seq x y z
N MET A 1 -15.59 -3.00 18.08
CA MET A 1 -15.49 -2.34 16.76
C MET A 1 -15.58 -3.42 15.70
N THR A 2 -16.29 -3.17 14.59
CA THR A 2 -16.39 -4.11 13.46
C THR A 2 -15.02 -4.31 12.83
N GLN A 3 -14.66 -5.55 12.55
CA GLN A 3 -13.36 -5.94 11.99
C GLN A 3 -13.55 -6.31 10.52
N TYR A 4 -12.86 -5.65 9.63
CA TYR A 4 -13.10 -5.78 8.19
C TYR A 4 -12.06 -6.65 7.51
N ALA A 5 -12.52 -7.47 6.56
CA ALA A 5 -11.70 -8.14 5.57
C ALA A 5 -11.18 -7.14 4.53
N VAL A 6 -9.90 -7.19 4.21
CA VAL A 6 -9.25 -6.32 3.24
C VAL A 6 -8.90 -7.11 1.98
N CYS A 7 -9.54 -6.75 0.86
CA CYS A 7 -9.24 -7.26 -0.47
C CYS A 7 -9.03 -6.08 -1.40
N HIS A 8 -7.79 -5.75 -1.69
CA HIS A 8 -7.43 -4.66 -2.61
C HIS A 8 -6.80 -5.23 -3.87
N MET A 9 -7.32 -4.85 -5.02
CA MET A 9 -6.82 -5.31 -6.32
C MET A 9 -6.33 -4.14 -7.16
N GLN A 10 -5.20 -4.33 -7.84
CA GLN A 10 -4.63 -3.34 -8.75
C GLN A 10 -4.04 -4.01 -10.00
N ARG A 11 -3.93 -3.25 -11.07
CA ARG A 11 -3.26 -3.69 -12.28
C ARG A 11 -1.75 -3.62 -12.10
N GLY A 12 -1.05 -4.69 -12.45
CA GLY A 12 0.40 -4.71 -12.49
C GLY A 12 0.93 -3.95 -13.70
N ASN A 13 2.00 -3.19 -13.51
CA ASN A 13 2.67 -2.49 -14.59
C ASN A 13 3.44 -3.48 -15.47
N SER A 14 3.53 -3.21 -16.77
CA SER A 14 4.21 -4.04 -17.78
C SER A 14 5.68 -4.38 -17.42
N ASN A 15 6.33 -3.57 -16.60
CA ASN A 15 7.71 -3.77 -16.17
C ASN A 15 7.85 -4.44 -14.79
N GLY A 16 6.75 -4.63 -14.03
CA GLY A 16 6.66 -5.43 -12.78
C GLY A 16 7.74 -5.23 -11.69
N SER A 17 8.83 -4.55 -12.01
CA SER A 17 10.08 -4.61 -11.25
C SER A 17 10.03 -3.95 -9.88
N GLY A 18 9.32 -2.83 -9.73
CA GLY A 18 9.24 -2.15 -8.43
C GLY A 18 8.39 -2.94 -7.42
N LEU A 19 7.26 -3.47 -7.88
CA LEU A 19 6.38 -4.27 -7.03
C LEU A 19 7.02 -5.63 -6.69
N SER A 20 7.74 -6.27 -7.63
CA SER A 20 8.48 -7.50 -7.35
C SER A 20 9.56 -7.27 -6.29
N THR A 21 10.29 -6.17 -6.36
CA THR A 21 11.30 -5.82 -5.34
C THR A 21 10.67 -5.70 -3.94
N HIS A 22 9.49 -5.08 -3.86
CA HIS A 22 8.75 -4.99 -2.59
C HIS A 22 8.25 -6.37 -2.12
N ILE A 23 7.63 -7.15 -3.01
CA ILE A 23 7.03 -8.45 -2.66
C ILE A 23 8.10 -9.48 -2.30
N GLU A 24 9.16 -9.57 -3.09
CA GLU A 24 10.22 -10.58 -2.94
C GLU A 24 11.32 -10.14 -1.97
N ARG A 25 11.26 -8.90 -1.44
CA ARG A 25 12.31 -8.31 -0.58
C ARG A 25 13.70 -8.37 -1.21
N GLN A 26 13.75 -8.40 -2.53
CA GLN A 26 15.00 -8.48 -3.30
C GLN A 26 14.98 -7.54 -4.48
N THR A 27 16.12 -6.92 -4.76
CA THR A 27 16.33 -6.17 -6.00
C THR A 27 16.53 -7.14 -7.17
N LYS A 28 16.45 -6.65 -8.40
CA LYS A 28 16.77 -7.45 -9.62
C LYS A 28 18.17 -8.05 -9.61
N SER A 29 19.11 -7.45 -8.88
CA SER A 29 20.48 -7.94 -8.71
C SER A 29 20.63 -8.95 -7.55
N GLY A 30 19.53 -9.39 -6.94
CA GLY A 30 19.52 -10.32 -5.81
C GLY A 30 19.92 -9.70 -4.47
N LYS A 31 20.13 -8.38 -4.39
CA LYS A 31 20.45 -7.72 -3.12
C LYS A 31 19.17 -7.60 -2.27
N PRO A 32 19.26 -7.79 -0.95
CA PRO A 32 18.13 -7.58 -0.06
C PRO A 32 17.55 -6.16 -0.19
N PHE A 33 16.23 -6.06 -0.13
CA PHE A 33 15.49 -4.81 -0.10
C PHE A 33 14.50 -4.83 1.06
N ILE A 34 14.63 -3.86 1.95
CA ILE A 34 13.76 -3.75 3.12
C ILE A 34 12.99 -2.43 3.01
N PRO A 35 11.65 -2.47 2.88
CA PRO A 35 10.81 -1.28 2.92
C PRO A 35 10.90 -0.59 4.28
N GLN A 36 10.61 0.72 4.33
CA GLN A 36 10.66 1.50 5.56
C GLN A 36 9.69 1.04 6.65
N ASN A 37 8.56 0.48 6.25
CA ASN A 37 7.51 -0.02 7.13
C ASN A 37 7.70 -1.49 7.54
N ALA A 38 8.80 -2.12 7.09
CA ALA A 38 9.12 -3.51 7.42
C ALA A 38 10.17 -3.59 8.53
N ASP A 39 10.03 -4.56 9.40
CA ASP A 39 11.00 -4.93 10.43
C ASP A 39 12.02 -5.92 9.87
N PRO A 40 13.30 -5.51 9.71
CA PRO A 40 14.34 -6.38 9.15
C PRO A 40 14.51 -7.70 9.90
N SER A 41 14.29 -7.70 11.21
CA SER A 41 14.45 -8.89 12.05
C SER A 41 13.40 -9.97 11.76
N ARG A 42 12.26 -9.58 11.14
CA ARG A 42 11.11 -10.45 10.83
C ARG A 42 11.03 -10.83 9.35
N THR A 43 11.88 -10.28 8.49
CA THR A 43 11.84 -10.55 7.04
C THR A 43 12.00 -12.04 6.71
N HIS A 44 12.72 -12.80 7.55
CA HIS A 44 12.86 -14.26 7.40
C HIS A 44 11.55 -15.05 7.58
N LEU A 45 10.50 -14.43 8.13
CA LEU A 45 9.17 -15.02 8.28
C LEU A 45 8.31 -14.87 7.01
N ASN A 46 8.73 -14.03 6.07
CA ASN A 46 8.06 -13.88 4.77
C ASN A 46 8.31 -15.14 3.92
N ARG A 47 7.29 -15.59 3.20
CA ARG A 47 7.43 -16.77 2.37
C ARG A 47 6.48 -16.79 1.18
N GLU A 48 6.95 -17.34 0.07
CA GLU A 48 6.10 -17.74 -1.05
C GLU A 48 5.29 -18.99 -0.64
N LEU A 49 4.01 -18.96 -0.91
CA LEU A 49 3.05 -20.01 -0.53
C LEU A 49 2.80 -21.01 -1.66
N LEU A 50 3.21 -20.69 -2.88
CA LEU A 50 3.02 -21.52 -4.06
C LEU A 50 4.36 -22.03 -4.56
N SER A 51 4.37 -23.27 -5.01
CA SER A 51 5.53 -23.82 -5.72
C SER A 51 5.55 -23.29 -7.14
N PHE A 52 6.70 -22.77 -7.57
CA PHE A 52 6.88 -22.39 -8.96
C PHE A 52 7.09 -23.63 -9.86
N PRO A 53 6.69 -23.56 -11.14
CA PRO A 53 6.98 -24.60 -12.11
C PRO A 53 8.49 -24.83 -12.29
N ASP A 54 8.89 -26.01 -12.76
CA ASP A 54 10.30 -26.36 -13.00
C ASP A 54 11.00 -25.30 -13.86
N GLY A 55 12.20 -24.91 -13.42
CA GLY A 55 13.00 -23.89 -14.09
C GLY A 55 12.57 -22.45 -13.83
N VAL A 56 11.48 -22.19 -13.12
CA VAL A 56 11.02 -20.87 -12.71
C VAL A 56 11.56 -20.50 -11.33
N LYS A 57 12.29 -19.39 -11.25
CA LYS A 57 13.03 -19.02 -10.03
C LYS A 57 12.35 -17.90 -9.22
N ASP A 58 11.51 -17.12 -9.86
CA ASP A 58 10.92 -15.91 -9.27
C ASP A 58 9.52 -15.63 -9.80
N ARG A 59 8.85 -14.68 -9.19
CA ARG A 59 7.51 -14.21 -9.55
C ARG A 59 7.42 -13.75 -11.01
N ASN A 60 8.44 -13.06 -11.53
CA ASN A 60 8.44 -12.59 -12.91
C ASN A 60 8.56 -13.75 -13.90
N GLY A 61 9.34 -14.76 -13.54
CA GLY A 61 9.42 -16.03 -14.26
C GLY A 61 8.07 -16.74 -14.30
N ALA A 62 7.36 -16.80 -13.16
CA ALA A 62 6.03 -17.40 -13.05
C ALA A 62 4.99 -16.67 -13.93
N ILE A 63 5.00 -15.33 -13.96
CA ILE A 63 4.17 -14.54 -14.86
C ILE A 63 4.45 -14.90 -16.32
N LYS A 64 5.71 -14.91 -16.73
CA LYS A 64 6.12 -15.22 -18.11
C LYS A 64 5.76 -16.65 -18.49
N ASN A 65 6.01 -17.60 -17.61
CA ASN A 65 5.68 -19.01 -17.83
C ASN A 65 4.17 -19.18 -18.05
N ARG A 66 3.32 -18.63 -17.20
CA ARG A 66 1.86 -18.73 -17.36
C ARG A 66 1.37 -18.10 -18.65
N LEU A 67 1.89 -16.92 -19.01
CA LEU A 67 1.52 -16.24 -20.25
C LEU A 67 1.94 -17.04 -21.50
N ALA A 68 3.11 -17.68 -21.50
CA ALA A 68 3.58 -18.52 -22.58
C ALA A 68 2.72 -19.78 -22.79
N ASN A 69 2.27 -20.38 -21.66
CA ASN A 69 1.51 -21.62 -21.65
C ASN A 69 -0.03 -21.41 -21.65
N ALA A 70 -0.49 -20.16 -21.77
CA ALA A 70 -1.90 -19.80 -21.71
C ALA A 70 -2.72 -20.14 -22.96
N GLY A 71 -2.10 -20.60 -24.04
CA GLY A 71 -2.77 -20.84 -25.32
C GLY A 71 -3.34 -19.57 -25.98
N LEU A 72 -2.74 -18.40 -25.70
CA LEU A 72 -3.19 -17.12 -26.24
C LEU A 72 -2.97 -17.07 -27.76
N LYS A 73 -4.05 -16.91 -28.51
CA LYS A 73 -4.01 -16.79 -29.98
C LYS A 73 -3.50 -15.44 -30.47
N ARG A 74 -3.60 -14.41 -29.62
CA ARG A 74 -3.21 -13.04 -29.97
C ARG A 74 -1.93 -12.64 -29.24
N LYS A 75 -1.02 -11.99 -29.95
CA LYS A 75 0.19 -11.38 -29.35
C LYS A 75 -0.22 -10.34 -28.30
N ILE A 76 0.46 -10.38 -27.16
CA ILE A 76 0.28 -9.42 -26.06
C ILE A 76 0.78 -8.06 -26.53
N GLY A 77 -0.06 -7.04 -26.42
CA GLY A 77 0.29 -5.66 -26.77
C GLY A 77 1.23 -5.01 -25.74
N LYS A 78 2.05 -4.05 -26.17
CA LYS A 78 3.04 -3.36 -25.33
C LYS A 78 2.43 -2.72 -24.07
N ASN A 79 1.22 -2.19 -24.16
CA ASN A 79 0.52 -1.52 -23.06
C ASN A 79 -0.56 -2.40 -22.41
N GLN A 80 -0.57 -3.70 -22.70
CA GLN A 80 -1.55 -4.60 -22.14
C GLN A 80 -1.15 -5.02 -20.72
N THR A 81 -2.08 -4.95 -19.78
CA THR A 81 -1.89 -5.46 -18.42
C THR A 81 -1.68 -6.96 -18.45
N THR A 82 -0.52 -7.43 -18.01
CA THR A 82 -0.14 -8.84 -18.03
C THR A 82 -0.53 -9.60 -16.77
N HIS A 83 -0.62 -8.92 -15.64
CA HIS A 83 -0.96 -9.50 -14.35
C HIS A 83 -1.72 -8.50 -13.48
N LEU A 84 -2.40 -9.01 -12.49
CA LEU A 84 -3.05 -8.27 -11.42
C LEU A 84 -2.35 -8.59 -10.10
N CYS A 85 -2.35 -7.63 -9.19
CA CYS A 85 -1.87 -7.81 -7.83
C CYS A 85 -3.04 -7.65 -6.88
N ALA A 86 -3.20 -8.59 -5.96
CA ALA A 86 -4.17 -8.51 -4.89
C ALA A 86 -3.45 -8.48 -3.54
N ILE A 87 -3.89 -7.60 -2.65
CA ILE A 87 -3.48 -7.57 -1.25
C ILE A 87 -4.66 -8.06 -0.43
N LEU A 88 -4.44 -9.11 0.35
CA LEU A 88 -5.43 -9.72 1.21
C LEU A 88 -4.97 -9.64 2.67
N SER A 89 -5.84 -9.13 3.54
CA SER A 89 -5.56 -8.94 4.97
C SER A 89 -6.87 -8.74 5.74
N GLY A 90 -6.77 -8.20 6.93
CA GLY A 90 -7.88 -7.76 7.75
C GLY A 90 -7.51 -6.59 8.65
N SER A 91 -8.48 -6.10 9.40
CA SER A 91 -8.24 -5.10 10.45
C SER A 91 -7.12 -5.57 11.37
N HIS A 92 -6.21 -4.67 11.74
CA HIS A 92 -4.99 -4.99 12.49
C HIS A 92 -5.26 -5.85 13.73
N ASP A 93 -6.16 -5.40 14.58
CA ASP A 93 -6.44 -6.08 15.87
C ASP A 93 -6.94 -7.51 15.64
N GLN A 94 -7.79 -7.73 14.64
CA GLN A 94 -8.28 -9.07 14.32
C GLN A 94 -7.20 -9.96 13.72
N MET A 95 -6.33 -9.42 12.88
CA MET A 95 -5.19 -10.19 12.34
C MET A 95 -4.20 -10.59 13.43
N MET A 96 -3.95 -9.70 14.40
CA MET A 96 -3.13 -10.03 15.56
C MET A 96 -3.77 -11.10 16.44
N LYS A 97 -5.10 -11.04 16.61
CA LYS A 97 -5.87 -12.07 17.34
C LYS A 97 -5.78 -13.43 16.63
N ILE A 98 -5.99 -13.49 15.32
CA ILE A 98 -5.85 -14.72 14.51
C ILE A 98 -4.44 -15.33 14.69
N GLN A 99 -3.41 -14.47 14.69
CA GLN A 99 -2.03 -14.92 14.90
C GLN A 99 -1.81 -15.45 16.32
N GLN A 100 -2.32 -14.77 17.35
CA GLN A 100 -2.20 -15.19 18.75
C GLN A 100 -2.94 -16.50 19.04
N GLU A 101 -4.07 -16.72 18.39
CA GLU A 101 -4.85 -17.96 18.47
C GLU A 101 -4.22 -19.13 17.69
N GLY A 102 -3.08 -18.92 17.01
CA GLY A 102 -2.42 -19.94 16.19
C GLY A 102 -3.16 -20.27 14.88
N ARG A 103 -4.17 -19.51 14.50
CA ARG A 103 -5.05 -19.73 13.34
C ARG A 103 -4.55 -19.10 12.04
N LEU A 104 -3.35 -18.52 12.04
CA LEU A 104 -2.81 -17.85 10.86
C LEU A 104 -2.68 -18.80 9.66
N SER A 105 -2.29 -20.05 9.87
CA SER A 105 -2.19 -21.06 8.80
C SER A 105 -3.55 -21.39 8.19
N GLU A 106 -4.61 -21.47 9.00
CA GLU A 106 -5.98 -21.68 8.51
C GLU A 106 -6.44 -20.49 7.66
N TRP A 107 -6.17 -19.27 8.14
CA TRP A 107 -6.47 -18.04 7.41
C TRP A 107 -5.73 -17.98 6.06
N ILE A 108 -4.44 -18.33 6.02
CA ILE A 108 -3.65 -18.41 4.79
C ILE A 108 -4.29 -19.39 3.80
N ASN A 109 -4.60 -20.61 4.26
CA ASN A 109 -5.18 -21.66 3.42
C ASN A 109 -6.56 -21.25 2.86
N ALA A 110 -7.38 -20.59 3.68
CA ALA A 110 -8.68 -20.06 3.24
C ALA A 110 -8.52 -18.98 2.15
N ASN A 111 -7.54 -18.10 2.29
CA ASN A 111 -7.22 -17.09 1.28
C ASN A 111 -6.73 -17.70 -0.03
N VAL A 112 -5.79 -18.65 0.03
CA VAL A 112 -5.26 -19.33 -1.17
C VAL A 112 -6.37 -20.07 -1.88
N ARG A 113 -7.25 -20.76 -1.14
CA ARG A 113 -8.43 -21.44 -1.70
C ARG A 113 -9.35 -20.44 -2.39
N TRP A 114 -9.73 -19.35 -1.72
CA TRP A 114 -10.58 -18.32 -2.31
C TRP A 114 -9.99 -17.73 -3.59
N LEU A 115 -8.68 -17.49 -3.63
CA LEU A 115 -7.98 -17.01 -4.83
C LEU A 115 -8.06 -18.01 -5.98
N LYS A 116 -7.81 -19.30 -5.72
CA LYS A 116 -7.89 -20.38 -6.71
C LYS A 116 -9.31 -20.54 -7.25
N ASP A 117 -10.31 -20.54 -6.37
CA ASP A 117 -11.72 -20.69 -6.74
C ASP A 117 -12.23 -19.48 -7.55
N THR A 118 -11.73 -18.28 -7.23
CA THR A 118 -12.19 -17.03 -7.86
C THR A 118 -11.52 -16.78 -9.21
N PHE A 119 -10.24 -17.04 -9.35
CA PHE A 119 -9.45 -16.66 -10.53
C PHE A 119 -8.96 -17.85 -11.36
N GLY A 120 -9.13 -19.06 -10.85
CA GLY A 120 -8.58 -20.29 -11.40
C GLY A 120 -7.18 -20.59 -10.90
N GLU A 121 -6.92 -21.86 -10.59
CA GLU A 121 -5.66 -22.30 -10.01
C GLU A 121 -4.45 -21.93 -10.88
N ASP A 122 -4.51 -22.21 -12.17
CA ASP A 122 -3.45 -21.87 -13.12
C ASP A 122 -3.15 -20.37 -13.22
N ASN A 123 -4.11 -19.53 -12.92
CA ASN A 123 -3.98 -18.09 -13.03
C ASN A 123 -3.36 -17.45 -11.79
N LEU A 124 -3.35 -18.16 -10.67
CA LEU A 124 -2.67 -17.73 -9.43
C LEU A 124 -1.20 -18.19 -9.48
N VAL A 125 -0.28 -17.31 -9.84
CA VAL A 125 1.11 -17.67 -10.13
C VAL A 125 2.10 -17.38 -9.00
N SER A 126 1.70 -16.59 -8.00
CA SER A 126 2.50 -16.30 -6.80
C SER A 126 1.58 -15.82 -5.69
N CYS A 127 1.88 -16.18 -4.46
CA CYS A 127 1.17 -15.71 -3.27
C CYS A 127 2.16 -15.64 -2.11
N VAL A 128 2.64 -14.43 -1.79
CA VAL A 128 3.66 -14.20 -0.77
C VAL A 128 3.01 -13.73 0.52
N LEU A 129 3.32 -14.37 1.62
CA LEU A 129 2.99 -13.92 2.97
C LEU A 129 4.04 -12.92 3.44
N HIS A 130 3.60 -11.75 3.89
CA HIS A 130 4.42 -10.80 4.61
C HIS A 130 4.07 -10.79 6.10
N MET A 131 5.11 -11.02 6.91
CA MET A 131 5.07 -11.01 8.37
C MET A 131 5.96 -9.94 8.98
N ASP A 132 6.74 -9.27 8.17
CA ASP A 132 7.70 -8.23 8.56
C ASP A 132 7.10 -6.82 8.62
N GLU A 133 5.86 -6.65 8.22
CA GLU A 133 5.13 -5.40 8.37
C GLU A 133 4.18 -5.43 9.58
N LYS A 134 3.55 -4.28 9.88
CA LYS A 134 2.70 -4.10 11.07
C LYS A 134 1.56 -5.12 11.15
N THR A 135 0.98 -5.48 10.02
CA THR A 135 -0.16 -6.40 9.94
C THR A 135 0.15 -7.51 8.94
N PRO A 136 -0.02 -8.80 9.30
CA PRO A 136 0.15 -9.91 8.37
C PRO A 136 -0.77 -9.74 7.14
N HIS A 137 -0.21 -9.93 5.95
CA HIS A 137 -0.97 -9.83 4.71
C HIS A 137 -0.37 -10.68 3.60
N LEU A 138 -1.19 -10.94 2.58
CA LEU A 138 -0.79 -11.71 1.40
C LEU A 138 -0.70 -10.80 0.19
N HIS A 139 0.34 -10.97 -0.61
CA HIS A 139 0.46 -10.43 -1.95
C HIS A 139 0.24 -11.53 -2.99
N ALA A 140 -0.91 -11.54 -3.63
CA ALA A 140 -1.21 -12.49 -4.69
C ALA A 140 -0.97 -11.89 -6.08
N THR A 141 -0.43 -12.69 -6.99
CA THR A 141 -0.22 -12.34 -8.40
C THR A 141 -1.09 -13.22 -9.28
N ILE A 142 -1.97 -12.59 -10.04
CA ILE A 142 -3.00 -13.26 -10.82
C ILE A 142 -2.83 -12.88 -12.30
N ILE A 143 -2.83 -13.88 -13.19
CA ILE A 143 -2.83 -13.64 -14.63
C ILE A 143 -4.27 -13.58 -15.12
N PRO A 144 -4.76 -12.44 -15.67
CA PRO A 144 -6.14 -12.27 -16.01
C PRO A 144 -6.51 -12.97 -17.35
N ILE A 145 -6.38 -14.30 -17.37
CA ILE A 145 -6.77 -15.11 -18.51
C ILE A 145 -8.22 -15.53 -18.31
N VAL A 146 -9.05 -15.22 -19.30
CA VAL A 146 -10.48 -15.53 -19.33
C VAL A 146 -10.83 -16.31 -20.60
N THR A 147 -11.78 -17.23 -20.47
CA THR A 147 -12.29 -18.05 -21.57
C THR A 147 -13.65 -17.56 -22.11
N THR A 148 -14.26 -16.59 -21.40
CA THR A 148 -15.56 -16.03 -21.76
C THR A 148 -15.51 -15.26 -23.07
N GLU A 149 -16.59 -15.32 -23.86
CA GLU A 149 -16.70 -14.54 -25.08
C GLU A 149 -16.65 -13.04 -24.82
N ARG A 150 -16.01 -12.31 -25.73
CA ARG A 150 -15.92 -10.85 -25.63
C ARG A 150 -17.25 -10.22 -25.96
N LYS A 151 -18.01 -9.71 -25.00
CA LYS A 151 -19.16 -8.84 -25.22
C LYS A 151 -18.70 -7.53 -25.87
N ARG A 152 -18.97 -7.32 -27.15
CA ARG A 152 -18.71 -6.04 -27.82
C ARG A 152 -19.83 -5.07 -27.48
N ARG A 153 -19.48 -3.81 -27.10
CA ARG A 153 -20.43 -2.70 -27.18
C ARG A 153 -20.72 -2.46 -28.66
N GLU A 154 -21.98 -2.62 -29.07
CA GLU A 154 -22.44 -2.16 -30.39
C GLU A 154 -22.29 -0.63 -30.40
N ARG A 155 -21.48 -0.14 -31.32
CA ARG A 155 -21.44 1.27 -31.68
C ARG A 155 -22.08 1.39 -33.02
N GLU A 156 -23.09 2.25 -33.14
CA GLU A 156 -23.76 2.60 -34.38
C GLU A 156 -22.72 2.99 -35.45
N GLY A 157 -22.81 2.42 -36.65
CA GLY A 157 -21.93 2.73 -37.77
C GLY A 157 -20.60 1.94 -37.88
N GLN A 158 -20.26 1.04 -36.96
CA GLN A 158 -19.04 0.23 -37.09
C GLN A 158 -19.31 -1.12 -37.83
N LYS A 159 -18.46 -1.43 -38.84
CA LYS A 159 -18.47 -2.72 -39.53
C LYS A 159 -18.41 -3.88 -38.52
N LYS A 160 -19.35 -4.83 -38.62
CA LYS A 160 -19.34 -6.07 -37.83
C LYS A 160 -18.11 -6.89 -38.21
N TYR A 161 -17.06 -6.83 -37.44
CA TYR A 161 -15.96 -7.79 -37.57
C TYR A 161 -16.41 -9.14 -37.01
N ARG A 162 -16.03 -10.25 -37.67
CA ARG A 162 -16.28 -11.61 -37.20
C ARG A 162 -15.84 -11.72 -35.73
N THR A 163 -16.76 -12.12 -34.85
CA THR A 163 -16.44 -12.53 -33.49
C THR A 163 -15.51 -13.72 -33.58
N ALA A 164 -14.29 -13.58 -33.04
CA ALA A 164 -13.37 -14.71 -32.92
C ALA A 164 -14.05 -15.77 -32.02
N LYS A 165 -14.23 -16.98 -32.55
CA LYS A 165 -14.71 -18.13 -31.77
C LYS A 165 -13.84 -18.27 -30.51
N GLY A 166 -14.49 -18.50 -29.38
CA GLY A 166 -13.92 -18.52 -28.02
C GLY A 166 -12.56 -19.18 -27.88
N GLY A 167 -11.88 -18.84 -26.81
CA GLY A 167 -10.56 -19.35 -26.44
C GLY A 167 -9.93 -18.47 -25.39
N PRO A 168 -8.81 -18.89 -24.78
CA PRO A 168 -8.12 -18.11 -23.77
C PRO A 168 -7.72 -16.74 -24.30
N ARG A 169 -8.01 -15.70 -23.51
CA ARG A 169 -7.59 -14.32 -23.82
C ARG A 169 -7.16 -13.60 -22.56
N LEU A 170 -6.17 -12.75 -22.67
CA LEU A 170 -5.70 -11.90 -21.60
C LEU A 170 -6.60 -10.66 -21.51
N SER A 171 -7.36 -10.51 -20.43
CA SER A 171 -8.31 -9.43 -20.23
C SER A 171 -8.40 -8.97 -18.78
N ALA A 172 -7.55 -8.01 -18.43
CA ALA A 172 -7.64 -7.34 -17.13
C ALA A 172 -8.96 -6.57 -16.96
N ASP A 173 -9.54 -6.05 -18.04
CA ASP A 173 -10.80 -5.29 -17.99
C ASP A 173 -11.99 -6.16 -17.56
N ASP A 174 -12.04 -7.42 -18.02
CA ASP A 174 -13.11 -8.33 -17.61
C ASP A 174 -13.00 -8.71 -16.15
N VAL A 175 -11.77 -8.98 -15.67
CA VAL A 175 -11.51 -9.36 -14.28
C VAL A 175 -11.69 -8.17 -13.35
N MET A 176 -11.25 -6.97 -13.75
CA MET A 176 -11.31 -5.73 -12.96
C MET A 176 -12.58 -4.90 -13.26
N HIS A 177 -13.59 -5.49 -13.86
CA HIS A 177 -14.86 -4.80 -14.07
C HIS A 177 -15.51 -4.46 -12.73
N ARG A 178 -16.14 -3.27 -12.63
CA ARG A 178 -16.73 -2.78 -11.37
C ARG A 178 -17.65 -3.79 -10.70
N SER A 179 -18.51 -4.47 -11.49
CA SER A 179 -19.41 -5.48 -10.95
C SER A 179 -18.68 -6.73 -10.43
N MET A 180 -17.53 -7.07 -11.01
CA MET A 180 -16.70 -8.18 -10.52
C MET A 180 -15.98 -7.80 -9.24
N LEU A 181 -15.45 -6.59 -9.14
CA LEU A 181 -14.82 -6.10 -7.91
C LEU A 181 -15.81 -6.11 -6.73
N THR A 182 -17.07 -5.73 -6.95
CA THR A 182 -18.11 -5.85 -5.92
C THR A 182 -18.33 -7.30 -5.49
N LYS A 183 -18.46 -8.23 -6.47
CA LYS A 183 -18.61 -9.66 -6.18
C LYS A 183 -17.40 -10.23 -5.41
N TYR A 184 -16.20 -9.79 -5.73
CA TYR A 184 -15.00 -10.22 -4.98
C TYR A 184 -15.05 -9.74 -3.54
N GLN A 185 -15.47 -8.50 -3.28
CA GLN A 185 -15.64 -8.00 -1.92
C GLN A 185 -16.67 -8.82 -1.14
N ASP A 186 -17.80 -9.15 -1.80
CA ASP A 186 -18.88 -9.95 -1.18
C ASP A 186 -18.39 -11.36 -0.83
N SER A 187 -17.82 -12.07 -1.82
CA SER A 187 -17.35 -13.45 -1.65
C SER A 187 -16.15 -13.56 -0.71
N TYR A 188 -15.26 -12.57 -0.74
CA TYR A 188 -14.12 -12.53 0.18
C TYR A 188 -14.57 -12.30 1.63
N GLY A 189 -15.49 -11.36 1.85
CA GLY A 189 -16.07 -11.13 3.17
C GLY A 189 -16.72 -12.40 3.73
N GLU A 190 -17.46 -13.14 2.92
CA GLU A 190 -18.06 -14.40 3.35
C GLU A 190 -17.00 -15.48 3.67
N ALA A 191 -15.97 -15.60 2.82
CA ALA A 191 -14.86 -16.54 3.04
C ALA A 191 -14.07 -16.24 4.32
N MET A 192 -13.98 -14.97 4.72
CA MET A 192 -13.22 -14.53 5.91
C MET A 192 -14.06 -14.45 7.20
N LYS A 193 -15.37 -14.67 7.11
CA LYS A 193 -16.30 -14.58 8.25
C LYS A 193 -15.93 -15.50 9.43
N GLY A 194 -15.48 -16.71 9.13
CA GLY A 194 -15.01 -17.67 10.15
C GLY A 194 -13.79 -17.20 10.95
N PHE A 195 -13.11 -16.15 10.48
CA PHE A 195 -11.99 -15.51 11.17
C PHE A 195 -12.39 -14.21 11.88
N GLY A 196 -13.69 -13.92 11.99
CA GLY A 196 -14.19 -12.69 12.61
C GLY A 196 -13.93 -11.43 11.77
N LEU A 197 -13.74 -11.59 10.46
CA LEU A 197 -13.57 -10.51 9.51
C LEU A 197 -14.83 -10.39 8.66
N GLU A 198 -15.37 -9.19 8.57
CA GLU A 198 -16.59 -8.90 7.82
C GLU A 198 -16.26 -8.14 6.52
N ARG A 199 -17.16 -8.19 5.58
CA ARG A 199 -17.10 -7.38 4.37
C ARG A 199 -17.06 -5.89 4.73
N GLY A 200 -16.20 -5.11 4.06
CA GLY A 200 -16.18 -3.66 4.18
C GLY A 200 -17.52 -3.01 3.78
N VAL A 201 -17.78 -1.82 4.29
CA VAL A 201 -19.05 -1.09 4.11
C VAL A 201 -19.27 -0.75 2.64
N VAL A 202 -20.44 -1.12 2.10
CA VAL A 202 -20.83 -0.79 0.72
C VAL A 202 -21.04 0.72 0.60
N GLY A 203 -20.44 1.33 -0.42
CA GLY A 203 -20.57 2.77 -0.64
C GLY A 203 -19.77 3.64 0.34
N SER A 204 -18.85 3.05 1.10
CA SER A 204 -17.93 3.81 1.96
C SER A 204 -17.26 4.93 1.18
N ILE A 205 -17.23 6.13 1.77
CA ILE A 205 -16.50 7.28 1.26
C ILE A 205 -14.98 7.13 1.43
N ALA A 206 -14.52 6.14 2.19
CA ALA A 206 -13.11 5.84 2.39
C ALA A 206 -12.46 5.54 1.04
N LYS A 207 -11.48 6.36 0.67
CA LYS A 207 -10.68 6.17 -0.55
C LYS A 207 -9.34 5.58 -0.19
N HIS A 208 -8.80 4.74 -1.09
CA HIS A 208 -7.41 4.33 -0.97
C HIS A 208 -6.52 5.57 -1.05
N VAL A 209 -5.78 5.80 0.02
CA VAL A 209 -4.81 6.90 0.12
C VAL A 209 -3.43 6.29 -0.09
N SER A 210 -2.58 6.93 -0.90
CA SER A 210 -1.20 6.50 -1.04
C SER A 210 -0.47 6.60 0.31
N ASN A 211 0.57 5.80 0.53
CA ASN A 211 1.36 5.90 1.75
C ASN A 211 1.89 7.34 1.97
N SER A 212 2.29 8.00 0.90
CA SER A 212 2.74 9.40 0.95
C SER A 212 1.64 10.34 1.46
N ASP A 213 0.43 10.24 0.89
CA ASP A 213 -0.69 11.09 1.29
C ASP A 213 -1.19 10.73 2.70
N TYR A 214 -1.18 9.46 3.07
CA TYR A 214 -1.50 9.02 4.43
C TYR A 214 -0.57 9.66 5.46
N TYR A 215 0.75 9.60 5.24
CA TYR A 215 1.71 10.23 6.16
C TYR A 215 1.56 11.75 6.19
N LYS A 216 1.27 12.39 5.05
CA LYS A 216 1.01 13.82 4.98
C LYS A 216 -0.22 14.20 5.81
N GLN A 217 -1.36 13.53 5.61
CA GLN A 217 -2.58 13.77 6.38
C GLN A 217 -2.37 13.51 7.88
N LYS A 218 -1.64 12.45 8.22
CA LYS A 218 -1.32 12.15 9.61
C LYS A 218 -0.44 13.25 10.25
N MET A 219 0.53 13.77 9.51
CA MET A 219 1.36 14.88 9.98
C MET A 219 0.56 16.16 10.19
N GLU A 220 -0.32 16.50 9.25
CA GLU A 220 -1.24 17.64 9.36
C GLU A 220 -2.11 17.52 10.62
N SER A 221 -2.75 16.36 10.82
CA SER A 221 -3.57 16.11 12.03
C SER A 221 -2.76 16.18 13.34
N ILE A 222 -1.52 15.70 13.37
CA ILE A 222 -0.64 15.82 14.54
C ILE A 222 -0.27 17.28 14.78
N GLN A 223 0.01 18.04 13.73
CA GLN A 223 0.32 19.46 13.84
C GLN A 223 -0.85 20.24 14.44
N GLU A 224 -2.07 20.02 13.96
CA GLU A 224 -3.29 20.65 14.49
C GLU A 224 -3.48 20.30 15.99
N ASN A 225 -3.26 19.03 16.36
CA ASN A 225 -3.34 18.62 17.76
C ASN A 225 -2.28 19.29 18.65
N ILE A 226 -1.05 19.44 18.15
CA ILE A 226 0.01 20.15 18.88
C ILE A 226 -0.39 21.63 19.09
N GLU A 227 -0.88 22.29 18.06
CA GLU A 227 -1.31 23.69 18.14
C GLU A 227 -2.44 23.89 19.14
N MET A 228 -3.47 23.02 19.12
CA MET A 228 -4.53 23.06 20.12
C MET A 228 -4.01 22.88 21.55
N LEU A 229 -3.09 21.92 21.76
CA LEU A 229 -2.53 21.67 23.09
C LEU A 229 -1.63 22.82 23.59
N ILE A 230 -0.92 23.49 22.68
CA ILE A 230 -0.14 24.69 22.99
C ILE A 230 -1.09 25.80 23.46
N GLN A 231 -2.14 26.11 22.70
CA GLN A 231 -3.13 27.11 23.05
C GLN A 231 -3.80 26.82 24.41
N GLU A 232 -4.18 25.56 24.65
CA GLU A 232 -4.74 25.14 25.94
C GLU A 232 -3.76 25.34 27.08
N THR A 233 -2.48 25.00 26.85
CA THR A 233 -1.40 25.19 27.83
C THR A 233 -1.19 26.65 28.16
N GLU A 234 -1.14 27.53 27.16
CA GLU A 234 -1.02 28.97 27.33
C GLU A 234 -2.20 29.56 28.10
N ALA A 235 -3.43 29.20 27.74
CA ALA A 235 -4.63 29.64 28.45
C ALA A 235 -4.60 29.23 29.93
N ARG A 236 -4.16 28.00 30.22
CA ARG A 236 -4.01 27.52 31.60
C ARG A 236 -2.88 28.25 32.35
N GLN A 237 -1.78 28.57 31.69
CA GLN A 237 -0.69 29.35 32.28
C GLN A 237 -1.13 30.77 32.65
N VAL A 238 -1.91 31.44 31.78
CA VAL A 238 -2.50 32.74 32.06
C VAL A 238 -3.41 32.68 33.28
N LYS A 239 -4.28 31.66 33.34
CA LYS A 239 -5.18 31.45 34.49
C LYS A 239 -4.41 31.19 35.78
N LEU A 240 -3.34 30.38 35.73
CA LEU A 240 -2.45 30.13 36.86
C LEU A 240 -1.76 31.38 37.34
N ALA A 241 -1.24 32.21 36.40
CA ALA A 241 -0.59 33.47 36.73
C ALA A 241 -1.55 34.44 37.46
N LYS A 242 -2.83 34.49 37.02
CA LYS A 242 -3.88 35.27 37.65
C LYS A 242 -4.13 34.78 39.10
N LEU A 243 -4.32 33.47 39.28
CA LEU A 243 -4.54 32.87 40.60
C LEU A 243 -3.37 33.09 41.55
N LYS A 244 -2.12 33.01 41.05
CA LYS A 244 -0.91 33.33 41.87
C LYS A 244 -0.89 34.77 42.32
N LYS A 245 -1.23 35.74 41.43
CA LYS A 245 -1.34 37.15 41.80
C LYS A 245 -2.43 37.39 42.85
N GLU A 246 -3.58 36.75 42.73
CA GLU A 246 -4.66 36.81 43.69
C GLU A 246 -4.24 36.21 45.07
N GLU A 247 -3.47 35.09 45.04
CA GLU A 247 -2.91 34.51 46.28
C GLU A 247 -1.86 35.43 46.94
N GLU A 248 -0.97 36.05 46.16
CA GLU A 248 0.03 37.01 46.64
C GLU A 248 -0.64 38.25 47.25
N ALA A 249 -1.60 38.86 46.55
CA ALA A 249 -2.39 39.98 47.04
C ALA A 249 -3.12 39.66 48.33
N ALA A 250 -3.68 38.44 48.43
CA ALA A 250 -4.33 37.95 49.65
C ALA A 250 -3.31 37.74 50.81
N LYS A 251 -2.05 37.41 50.51
CA LYS A 251 -0.96 37.28 51.50
C LYS A 251 -0.45 38.66 51.99
N GLU A 252 -0.28 39.61 51.08
CA GLU A 252 0.20 40.99 51.41
C GLU A 252 -0.89 41.77 52.17
N GLY A 253 -2.18 41.57 51.87
CA GLY A 253 -3.29 42.11 52.61
C GLY A 253 -3.46 41.57 54.03
N LYS A 254 -2.60 40.65 54.44
CA LYS A 254 -2.70 39.92 55.75
C LYS A 254 -2.65 40.79 56.97
N ASN A 255 -2.09 41.98 56.91
CA ASN A 255 -2.05 42.90 58.08
C ASN A 255 -3.24 43.83 58.19
N PHE A 256 -4.09 43.93 57.14
CA PHE A 256 -5.24 44.79 57.14
C PHE A 256 -6.60 44.06 57.00
N ILE A 257 -6.61 42.87 56.45
CA ILE A 257 -7.86 42.19 56.05
C ILE A 257 -7.98 40.77 56.67
N LEU A 258 -7.26 40.45 57.73
CA LEU A 258 -7.42 39.17 58.45
C LEU A 258 -8.84 38.99 59.07
N SER A 259 -9.63 40.05 59.06
CA SER A 259 -11.03 40.02 59.49
C SER A 259 -12.08 39.85 58.35
N LEU A 260 -11.66 39.98 57.09
CA LEU A 260 -12.60 39.97 55.94
C LEU A 260 -12.45 38.79 54.98
N PHE A 261 -11.34 38.10 54.96
CA PHE A 261 -11.22 36.90 54.11
C PHE A 261 -11.42 35.63 54.92
N ASN A 262 -12.41 34.86 54.52
CA ASN A 262 -12.66 33.54 55.07
C ASN A 262 -11.48 32.59 54.75
N LYS A 263 -10.92 31.92 55.77
CA LYS A 263 -9.78 30.96 55.60
C LYS A 263 -10.07 29.91 54.50
N GLY A 264 -11.32 29.67 54.14
CA GLY A 264 -11.73 28.78 53.08
C GLY A 264 -11.39 29.24 51.66
N ASP A 265 -11.33 30.55 51.38
CA ASP A 265 -11.07 31.05 50.01
C ASP A 265 -9.62 30.95 49.65
N LEU A 266 -8.70 31.16 50.60
CA LEU A 266 -7.26 30.95 50.40
C LEU A 266 -6.93 29.46 50.19
N ALA A 267 -7.60 28.57 50.87
CA ALA A 267 -7.44 27.12 50.69
C ALA A 267 -7.93 26.68 49.29
N LYS A 268 -9.09 27.18 48.86
CA LYS A 268 -9.62 26.92 47.50
C LYS A 268 -8.69 27.40 46.39
N ALA A 269 -8.08 28.63 46.56
CA ALA A 269 -7.15 29.16 45.61
C ALA A 269 -5.87 28.26 45.50
N ARG A 270 -5.34 27.80 46.62
CA ARG A 270 -4.20 26.89 46.64
C ARG A 270 -4.49 25.55 45.98
N THR A 271 -5.66 24.94 46.23
CA THR A 271 -6.09 23.69 45.59
C THR A 271 -6.17 23.89 44.07
N ALA A 272 -6.82 24.99 43.63
CA ALA A 272 -6.91 25.29 42.20
C ALA A 272 -5.55 25.50 41.52
N ILE A 273 -4.57 26.13 42.21
CA ILE A 273 -3.21 26.27 41.70
C ILE A 273 -2.54 24.90 41.54
N VAL A 274 -2.65 24.00 42.52
CA VAL A 274 -2.06 22.66 42.45
C VAL A 274 -2.68 21.87 41.29
N GLU A 275 -4.00 21.88 41.18
CA GLU A 275 -4.70 21.19 40.07
C GLU A 275 -4.29 21.72 38.70
N GLN A 276 -4.24 23.06 38.51
CA GLN A 276 -3.82 23.68 37.27
C GLN A 276 -2.36 23.35 36.93
N THR A 277 -1.47 23.33 37.94
CA THR A 277 -0.08 22.95 37.72
C THR A 277 0.06 21.51 37.22
N ALA A 278 -0.63 20.56 37.85
CA ALA A 278 -0.63 19.16 37.45
C ALA A 278 -1.20 18.97 36.01
N GLN A 279 -2.24 19.72 35.68
CA GLN A 279 -2.80 19.70 34.32
C GLN A 279 -1.83 20.25 33.27
N ILE A 280 -1.12 21.35 33.56
CA ILE A 280 -0.10 21.92 32.67
C ILE A 280 1.05 20.92 32.45
N GLU A 281 1.55 20.26 33.49
CA GLU A 281 2.60 19.25 33.36
C GLU A 281 2.14 18.08 32.48
N SER A 282 0.91 17.61 32.65
CA SER A 282 0.33 16.55 31.81
C SER A 282 0.25 16.96 30.33
N LEU A 283 -0.22 18.18 30.05
CA LEU A 283 -0.30 18.72 28.69
C LEU A 283 1.08 18.87 28.07
N GLN A 284 2.05 19.40 28.81
CA GLN A 284 3.44 19.53 28.34
C GLN A 284 4.05 18.16 27.97
N LYS A 285 3.80 17.13 28.79
CA LYS A 285 4.23 15.76 28.47
C LYS A 285 3.61 15.25 27.16
N ARG A 286 2.35 15.55 26.97
CA ARG A 286 1.61 15.15 25.74
C ARG A 286 2.14 15.89 24.50
N VAL A 287 2.41 17.20 24.60
CA VAL A 287 3.03 17.99 23.52
C VAL A 287 4.39 17.40 23.14
N ARG A 288 5.27 17.11 24.11
CA ARG A 288 6.59 16.51 23.83
C ARG A 288 6.49 15.16 23.12
N ALA A 289 5.54 14.32 23.51
CA ALA A 289 5.32 13.02 22.86
C ALA A 289 4.88 13.18 21.40
N LEU A 290 3.95 14.11 21.12
CA LEU A 290 3.49 14.40 19.77
C LEU A 290 4.57 15.05 18.89
N GLU A 291 5.41 15.90 19.45
CA GLU A 291 6.56 16.48 18.74
C GLU A 291 7.58 15.40 18.34
N GLN A 292 7.84 14.42 19.22
CA GLN A 292 8.68 13.27 18.89
C GLN A 292 8.07 12.41 17.76
N GLU A 293 6.77 12.12 17.84
CA GLU A 293 6.06 11.37 16.78
C GLU A 293 6.12 12.13 15.45
N LYS A 294 5.88 13.44 15.47
CA LYS A 294 5.99 14.30 14.28
C LYS A 294 7.39 14.24 13.67
N LYS A 295 8.44 14.31 14.50
CA LYS A 295 9.83 14.21 14.03
C LYS A 295 10.11 12.87 13.36
N GLN A 296 9.70 11.75 13.96
CA GLN A 296 9.85 10.43 13.37
C GLN A 296 9.10 10.29 12.03
N LEU A 297 7.89 10.83 11.94
CA LEU A 297 7.11 10.82 10.70
C LEU A 297 7.78 11.64 9.60
N ALA A 298 8.36 12.80 9.94
CA ALA A 298 9.10 13.63 8.99
C ALA A 298 10.33 12.90 8.46
N GLU A 299 11.12 12.28 9.33
CA GLU A 299 12.31 11.49 8.96
C GLU A 299 11.93 10.29 8.06
N ASN A 300 10.84 9.59 8.37
CA ASN A 300 10.34 8.48 7.57
C ASN A 300 9.82 8.95 6.20
N GLY A 301 9.12 10.08 6.17
CA GLY A 301 8.65 10.71 4.93
C GLY A 301 9.80 11.12 4.01
N GLU A 302 10.86 11.72 4.56
CA GLU A 302 12.04 12.12 3.79
C GLU A 302 12.80 10.90 3.23
N LYS A 303 12.97 9.84 4.03
CA LYS A 303 13.56 8.58 3.54
C LYS A 303 12.73 7.96 2.42
N ALA A 304 11.39 7.98 2.53
CA ALA A 304 10.50 7.47 1.49
C ALA A 304 10.63 8.30 0.20
N ARG A 305 10.71 9.63 0.31
CA ARG A 305 10.94 10.54 -0.80
C ARG A 305 12.25 10.25 -1.54
N LEU A 306 13.35 10.13 -0.78
CA LEU A 306 14.68 9.83 -1.34
C LEU A 306 14.71 8.48 -2.06
N ASN A 307 14.09 7.45 -1.50
CA ASN A 307 13.99 6.14 -2.14
C ASN A 307 13.18 6.20 -3.44
N LEU A 308 12.07 6.94 -3.44
CA LEU A 308 11.24 7.13 -4.64
C LEU A 308 12.03 7.87 -5.73
N GLU A 309 12.75 8.92 -5.36
CA GLU A 309 13.58 9.70 -6.28
C GLU A 309 14.72 8.88 -6.88
N GLN A 310 15.40 8.07 -6.07
CA GLN A 310 16.42 7.13 -6.54
C GLN A 310 15.84 6.09 -7.51
N THR A 311 14.67 5.55 -7.19
CA THR A 311 13.97 4.59 -8.04
C THR A 311 13.56 5.23 -9.37
N LEU A 312 13.05 6.46 -9.34
CA LEU A 312 12.69 7.21 -10.53
C LEU A 312 13.90 7.49 -11.42
N LYS A 313 14.99 7.99 -10.83
CA LYS A 313 16.26 8.21 -11.56
C LYS A 313 16.79 6.93 -12.21
N LYS A 314 16.68 5.80 -11.51
CA LYS A 314 17.08 4.50 -12.04
C LYS A 314 16.18 4.05 -13.20
N THR A 315 14.87 4.19 -13.09
CA THR A 315 13.91 3.83 -14.14
C THR A 315 14.11 4.68 -15.40
N ILE A 316 14.41 5.97 -15.24
CA ILE A 316 14.72 6.86 -16.37
C ILE A 316 15.99 6.36 -17.08
N ARG A 317 17.07 6.07 -16.35
CA ARG A 317 18.32 5.55 -16.95
C ARG A 317 18.11 4.22 -17.69
N GLU A 318 17.34 3.30 -17.12
CA GLU A 318 16.99 2.02 -17.76
C GLU A 318 16.16 2.23 -19.03
N SER A 319 15.22 3.18 -19.01
CA SER A 319 14.42 3.56 -20.20
C SER A 319 15.28 4.15 -21.31
N ASP A 320 16.22 5.02 -20.96
CA ASP A 320 17.12 5.65 -21.95
C ASP A 320 18.13 4.65 -22.52
N ALA A 321 18.65 3.73 -21.69
CA ALA A 321 19.49 2.64 -22.18
C ALA A 321 18.74 1.72 -23.16
N TYR A 322 17.48 1.39 -22.85
CA TYR A 322 16.62 0.59 -23.73
C TYR A 322 16.29 1.30 -25.06
N LYS A 323 16.08 2.62 -25.03
CA LYS A 323 15.89 3.41 -26.26
C LYS A 323 17.15 3.36 -27.13
N LYS A 324 18.32 3.56 -26.54
CA LYS A 324 19.60 3.52 -27.24
C LYS A 324 19.90 2.15 -27.86
N GLU A 325 19.56 1.08 -27.13
CA GLU A 325 19.72 -0.30 -27.64
C GLU A 325 18.76 -0.59 -28.81
N ASN A 326 17.53 -0.13 -28.77
CA ASN A 326 16.57 -0.24 -29.86
C ASN A 326 16.95 0.60 -31.09
N GLU A 327 17.53 1.77 -30.91
CA GLU A 327 18.07 2.60 -32.00
C GLU A 327 19.22 1.91 -32.66
N ASN A 328 20.18 1.34 -31.91
CA ASN A 328 21.29 0.57 -32.43
C ASN A 328 20.81 -0.68 -33.20
N PHE A 329 19.82 -1.39 -32.67
CA PHE A 329 19.20 -2.57 -33.32
C PHE A 329 18.52 -2.18 -34.64
N SER A 330 17.88 -1.03 -34.68
CA SER A 330 17.21 -0.49 -35.86
C SER A 330 18.25 -0.09 -36.93
N GLN A 331 19.33 0.56 -36.52
CA GLN A 331 20.45 0.92 -37.44
C GLN A 331 21.14 -0.33 -37.99
N THR A 332 21.43 -1.31 -37.15
CA THR A 332 22.02 -2.59 -37.59
C THR A 332 21.14 -3.32 -38.61
N ARG A 333 19.83 -3.27 -38.41
CA ARG A 333 18.86 -3.89 -39.34
C ARG A 333 18.75 -3.15 -40.67
N ILE A 334 18.94 -1.82 -40.68
CA ILE A 334 18.97 -1.01 -41.88
C ILE A 334 20.26 -1.29 -42.65
N ILE A 335 21.42 -1.42 -41.96
CA ILE A 335 22.71 -1.76 -42.59
C ILE A 335 22.65 -3.18 -43.20
N ALA A 336 22.11 -4.16 -42.45
CA ALA A 336 21.92 -5.53 -42.97
C ALA A 336 21.01 -5.60 -44.23
N LYS A 337 19.91 -4.81 -44.25
CA LYS A 337 19.07 -4.70 -45.44
C LYS A 337 19.78 -4.05 -46.63
N ARG A 338 20.62 -3.04 -46.40
CA ARG A 338 21.42 -2.40 -47.46
C ARG A 338 22.47 -3.36 -48.04
N SER A 339 23.16 -4.13 -47.22
CA SER A 339 24.12 -5.14 -47.67
C SER A 339 23.46 -6.28 -48.45
N HIS A 340 22.26 -6.71 -48.11
CA HIS A 340 21.47 -7.70 -48.88
C HIS A 340 21.00 -7.15 -50.22
N LEU A 341 20.64 -5.88 -50.31
CA LEU A 341 20.26 -5.23 -51.57
C LEU A 341 21.47 -5.05 -52.52
N ASP A 342 22.63 -4.77 -51.99
CA ASP A 342 23.89 -4.66 -52.79
C ASP A 342 24.37 -6.01 -53.31
N THR A 343 24.23 -7.07 -52.52
CA THR A 343 24.56 -8.44 -52.98
C THR A 343 23.55 -8.97 -54.02
N SER A 344 22.30 -8.57 -53.95
CA SER A 344 21.29 -8.96 -54.96
C SER A 344 21.50 -8.22 -56.29
N LYS A 345 21.92 -6.93 -56.27
CA LYS A 345 22.24 -6.16 -57.48
C LYS A 345 23.50 -6.68 -58.20
N ARG A 346 24.51 -7.20 -57.48
CA ARG A 346 25.70 -7.82 -58.09
C ARG A 346 25.45 -9.21 -58.71
N ARG A 347 24.32 -9.89 -58.36
CA ARG A 347 23.92 -11.17 -58.98
C ARG A 347 23.09 -11.01 -60.24
N VAL A 348 22.59 -9.83 -60.57
CA VAL A 348 21.77 -9.55 -61.77
C VAL A 348 22.64 -8.99 -62.94
N VAL A 349 23.94 -8.74 -62.72
CA VAL A 349 24.88 -8.17 -63.69
C VAL A 349 25.97 -9.20 -64.10
N ARG A 350 25.70 -10.51 -63.89
CA ARG A 350 26.51 -11.60 -64.47
C ARG A 350 25.66 -12.49 -65.32
#